data_20de4c4027b53de38ab83eb5cbdbe0a9
#
_entry.id   20de4c4027b53de38ab83eb5cbdbe0a9
#
_cell.length_a   1.000
_cell.length_b   1.000
_cell.length_c   1.000
_cell.angle_alpha   90.00
_cell.angle_beta   90.00
_cell.angle_gamma   90.00
#
_symmetry.space_group_name_H-M   'P 1'
#
loop_
_entity.id
_entity.type
_entity.pdbx_description
1 polymer ?
#
loop_
_entity_poly.entity_id
_entity_poly.type
_entity_poly.pdbx_seq_one_letter_code
_entity_poly.pdbx_strand_id
1 'polypeptide(L)'
;MKTLRRLIRANDPVIAPELLYVECASALVAGVRRSRWTGSDADGAYGLLVRLPVRAVTDGRYLDRAWELSRRYDNHPVNDMLYAATAEAVGTVFITADETLLQRLGHLGWVQRPGI
;
A
#
# COMPACT_ATOMS: atom_id res chain seq x y z
N MET A 1 -6.63 -4.77 -8.25
CA MET A 1 -5.57 -4.38 -9.21
C MET A 1 -6.02 -3.42 -10.31
N LYS A 2 -7.32 -3.17 -10.44
CA LYS A 2 -7.84 -2.19 -11.44
C LYS A 2 -7.28 -0.78 -11.23
N THR A 3 -7.18 -0.33 -9.99
CA THR A 3 -6.62 1.00 -9.67
C THR A 3 -5.17 1.12 -10.12
N LEU A 4 -4.35 0.11 -9.84
CA LEU A 4 -2.95 0.11 -10.25
C LEU A 4 -2.81 0.16 -11.78
N ARG A 5 -3.61 -0.64 -12.50
CA ARG A 5 -3.62 -0.61 -13.98
C ARG A 5 -3.98 0.76 -14.52
N ARG A 6 -4.95 1.42 -13.92
CA ARG A 6 -5.38 2.74 -14.33
C ARG A 6 -4.27 3.77 -14.17
N LEU A 7 -3.57 3.76 -13.03
CA LEU A 7 -2.46 4.66 -12.77
C LEU A 7 -1.32 4.44 -13.76
N ILE A 8 -0.99 3.20 -14.05
CA ILE A 8 0.06 2.86 -15.01
C ILE A 8 -0.31 3.36 -16.42
N ARG A 9 -1.56 3.16 -16.86
CA ARG A 9 -2.02 3.61 -18.17
C ARG A 9 -2.01 5.13 -18.29
N ALA A 10 -2.30 5.84 -17.21
CA ALA A 10 -2.30 7.30 -17.18
C ALA A 10 -0.89 7.88 -17.05
N ASN A 11 0.15 7.02 -17.02
CA ASN A 11 1.53 7.43 -16.75
C ASN A 11 1.73 8.13 -15.41
N ASP A 12 0.81 7.94 -14.47
CA ASP A 12 0.97 8.46 -13.12
C ASP A 12 2.06 7.67 -12.39
N PRO A 13 2.97 8.36 -11.68
CA PRO A 13 3.96 7.63 -10.88
C PRO A 13 3.27 6.89 -9.74
N VAL A 14 3.62 5.62 -9.55
CA VAL A 14 3.17 4.82 -8.42
C VAL A 14 4.31 4.80 -7.42
N ILE A 15 4.06 5.36 -6.24
CA ILE A 15 5.05 5.47 -5.16
C ILE A 15 4.53 4.70 -3.96
N ALA A 16 5.40 3.95 -3.30
CA ALA A 16 5.02 3.20 -2.11
C ALA A 16 6.22 2.99 -1.19
N PRO A 17 5.97 2.75 0.12
CA PRO A 17 7.01 2.29 1.01
C PRO A 17 7.55 0.93 0.55
N GLU A 18 8.80 0.63 0.87
CA GLU A 18 9.39 -0.70 0.60
C GLU A 18 8.58 -1.82 1.25
N LEU A 19 7.89 -1.50 2.35
CA LEU A 19 6.99 -2.42 3.04
C LEU A 19 5.97 -3.07 2.09
N LEU A 20 5.57 -2.40 1.00
CA LEU A 20 4.64 -2.93 0.02
C LEU A 20 5.09 -4.32 -0.48
N TYR A 21 6.36 -4.47 -0.82
CA TYR A 21 6.87 -5.72 -1.37
C TYR A 21 6.82 -6.84 -0.34
N VAL A 22 7.16 -6.53 0.90
CA VAL A 22 7.12 -7.51 1.99
C VAL A 22 5.68 -7.94 2.28
N GLU A 23 4.75 -7.00 2.34
CA GLU A 23 3.35 -7.31 2.61
C GLU A 23 2.72 -8.13 1.49
N CYS A 24 2.97 -7.76 0.23
CA CYS A 24 2.47 -8.52 -0.90
C CYS A 24 3.07 -9.93 -0.96
N ALA A 25 4.36 -10.06 -0.75
CA ALA A 25 5.02 -11.36 -0.72
C ALA A 25 4.47 -12.23 0.41
N SER A 26 4.24 -11.64 1.59
CA SER A 26 3.65 -12.35 2.74
C SER A 26 2.24 -12.85 2.42
N ALA A 27 1.43 -12.04 1.73
CA ALA A 27 0.09 -12.44 1.31
C ALA A 27 0.13 -13.61 0.32
N LEU A 28 1.09 -13.60 -0.62
CA LEU A 28 1.26 -14.68 -1.58
C LEU A 28 1.61 -16.00 -0.88
N VAL A 29 2.55 -15.97 0.05
CA VAL A 29 2.94 -17.15 0.82
C VAL A 29 1.79 -17.65 1.68
N ALA A 30 1.05 -16.75 2.32
CA ALA A 30 -0.10 -17.11 3.13
C ALA A 30 -1.19 -17.81 2.31
N GLY A 31 -1.40 -17.37 1.07
CA GLY A 31 -2.36 -18.00 0.16
C GLY A 31 -1.99 -19.44 -0.19
N VAL A 32 -0.69 -19.71 -0.39
CA VAL A 32 -0.19 -21.08 -0.60
C VAL A 32 -0.43 -21.93 0.66
N ARG A 33 -0.07 -21.42 1.82
CA ARG A 33 -0.25 -22.12 3.09
C ARG A 33 -1.71 -22.45 3.36
N ARG A 34 -2.63 -21.59 2.95
CA ARG A 34 -4.08 -21.77 3.12
C ARG A 34 -4.76 -22.44 1.95
N SER A 35 -3.98 -22.95 1.01
CA SER A 35 -4.46 -23.66 -0.18
C SER A 35 -5.42 -22.84 -1.07
N ARG A 36 -5.23 -21.52 -1.11
CA ARG A 36 -6.01 -20.63 -1.98
C ARG A 36 -5.47 -20.62 -3.40
N TRP A 37 -4.15 -20.83 -3.54
CA TRP A 37 -3.49 -20.97 -4.83
C TRP A 37 -2.22 -21.80 -4.66
N THR A 38 -1.62 -22.19 -5.79
CA THR A 38 -0.44 -23.06 -5.79
C THR A 38 0.84 -22.26 -5.54
N GLY A 39 1.91 -22.97 -5.15
CA GLY A 39 3.23 -22.37 -5.06
C GLY A 39 3.70 -21.80 -6.41
N SER A 40 3.38 -22.49 -7.50
CA SER A 40 3.72 -22.02 -8.84
C SER A 40 3.02 -20.70 -9.17
N ASP A 41 1.75 -20.57 -8.82
CA ASP A 41 0.99 -19.32 -8.99
C ASP A 41 1.63 -18.20 -8.19
N ALA A 42 2.00 -18.47 -6.93
CA ALA A 42 2.65 -17.49 -6.08
C ALA A 42 4.01 -17.04 -6.64
N ASP A 43 4.81 -17.99 -7.16
CA ASP A 43 6.11 -17.67 -7.78
C ASP A 43 5.92 -16.75 -8.98
N GLY A 44 4.94 -17.04 -9.83
CA GLY A 44 4.62 -16.19 -10.97
C GLY A 44 4.19 -14.79 -10.56
N ALA A 45 3.32 -14.70 -9.56
CA ALA A 45 2.84 -13.42 -9.04
C ALA A 45 3.98 -12.61 -8.40
N TYR A 46 4.86 -13.27 -7.67
CA TYR A 46 6.04 -12.61 -7.10
C TYR A 46 6.94 -12.03 -8.20
N GLY A 47 7.15 -12.77 -9.27
CA GLY A 47 7.91 -12.27 -10.42
C GLY A 47 7.32 -11.01 -11.03
N LEU A 48 5.99 -10.93 -11.08
CA LEU A 48 5.29 -9.72 -11.53
C LEU A 48 5.43 -8.58 -10.53
N LEU A 49 5.31 -8.89 -9.23
CA LEU A 49 5.41 -7.91 -8.16
C LEU A 49 6.73 -7.14 -8.23
N VAL A 50 7.85 -7.84 -8.37
CA VAL A 50 9.17 -7.21 -8.37
C VAL A 50 9.45 -6.42 -9.66
N ARG A 51 8.62 -6.58 -10.68
CA ARG A 51 8.71 -5.84 -11.94
C ARG A 51 7.74 -4.68 -12.04
N LEU A 52 6.87 -4.48 -11.04
CA LEU A 52 5.93 -3.36 -11.06
C LEU A 52 6.69 -2.04 -11.13
N PRO A 53 6.20 -1.08 -11.92
CA PRO A 53 6.83 0.24 -12.02
C PRO A 53 6.47 1.09 -10.80
N VAL A 54 6.87 0.63 -9.63
CA VAL A 54 6.62 1.30 -8.35
C VAL A 54 7.93 1.92 -7.87
N ARG A 55 7.89 3.19 -7.57
CA ARG A 55 9.01 3.89 -6.96
C ARG A 55 8.96 3.66 -5.44
N ALA A 56 9.87 2.83 -4.94
CA ALA A 56 9.94 2.53 -3.52
C ALA A 56 10.66 3.65 -2.76
N VAL A 57 10.18 3.95 -1.55
CA VAL A 57 10.85 4.88 -0.63
C VAL A 57 11.21 4.13 0.64
N THR A 58 12.28 4.59 1.29
CA THR A 58 12.78 3.97 2.53
C THR A 58 11.75 4.14 3.65
N ASP A 59 11.29 3.03 4.23
CA ASP A 59 10.21 3.02 5.22
C ASP A 59 10.50 3.85 6.46
N GLY A 60 11.71 3.77 7.00
CA GLY A 60 12.07 4.48 8.23
C GLY A 60 12.01 5.99 8.13
N ARG A 61 12.01 6.55 6.91
CA ARG A 61 12.02 8.00 6.70
C ARG A 61 10.76 8.67 7.26
N TYR A 62 9.62 8.00 7.20
CA TYR A 62 8.33 8.58 7.59
C TYR A 62 7.70 7.91 8.79
N LEU A 63 8.49 7.13 9.52
CA LEU A 63 7.98 6.35 10.66
C LEU A 63 7.41 7.25 11.76
N ASP A 64 8.07 8.36 12.07
CA ASP A 64 7.58 9.27 13.11
C ASP A 64 6.20 9.81 12.78
N ARG A 65 5.97 10.19 11.54
CA ARG A 65 4.66 10.67 11.11
C ARG A 65 3.61 9.56 11.15
N ALA A 66 3.99 8.36 10.74
CA ALA A 66 3.10 7.20 10.83
C ALA A 66 2.70 6.91 12.28
N TRP A 67 3.65 7.01 13.20
CA TRP A 67 3.39 6.88 14.63
C TRP A 67 2.37 7.92 15.11
N GLU A 68 2.56 9.19 14.75
CA GLU A 68 1.63 10.26 15.12
C GLU A 68 0.21 9.96 14.60
N LEU A 69 0.09 9.55 13.34
CA LEU A 69 -1.20 9.22 12.75
C LEU A 69 -1.85 8.04 13.46
N SER A 70 -1.07 7.00 13.76
CA SER A 70 -1.59 5.84 14.50
C SER A 70 -2.15 6.24 15.85
N ARG A 71 -1.39 7.02 16.62
CA ARG A 71 -1.81 7.46 17.96
C ARG A 71 -3.03 8.38 17.92
N ARG A 72 -3.11 9.22 16.91
CA ARG A 72 -4.23 10.17 16.77
C ARG A 72 -5.52 9.48 16.34
N TYR A 73 -5.41 8.46 15.51
CA TYR A 73 -6.59 7.79 14.92
C TYR A 73 -6.78 6.38 15.49
N ASP A 74 -7.01 6.33 16.80
CA ASP A 74 -7.45 5.14 17.54
C ASP A 74 -6.45 3.98 17.50
N ASN A 75 -5.16 4.33 17.53
CA ASN A 75 -4.09 3.33 17.50
C ASN A 75 -4.17 2.39 16.30
N HIS A 76 -4.59 2.93 15.17
CA HIS A 76 -4.61 2.17 13.91
C HIS A 76 -3.20 1.62 13.62
N PRO A 77 -3.05 0.41 13.06
CA PRO A 77 -1.74 -0.19 12.81
C PRO A 77 -0.76 0.73 12.09
N VAL A 78 0.46 0.81 12.59
CA VAL A 78 1.49 1.73 12.07
C VAL A 78 1.84 1.43 10.61
N ASN A 79 1.84 0.14 10.21
CA ASN A 79 2.14 -0.21 8.82
C ASN A 79 1.17 0.45 7.84
N ASP A 80 -0.12 0.50 8.16
CA ASP A 80 -1.10 1.20 7.31
C ASP A 80 -0.85 2.70 7.28
N MET A 81 -0.53 3.28 8.45
CA MET A 81 -0.25 4.71 8.55
C MET A 81 1.04 5.10 7.85
N LEU A 82 1.96 4.16 7.64
CA LEU A 82 3.18 4.41 6.89
C LEU A 82 2.89 4.75 5.44
N TYR A 83 1.90 4.10 4.83
CA TYR A 83 1.45 4.44 3.47
C TYR A 83 0.89 5.86 3.41
N ALA A 84 0.05 6.23 4.37
CA ALA A 84 -0.53 7.57 4.43
C ALA A 84 0.55 8.64 4.67
N ALA A 85 1.48 8.38 5.57
CA ALA A 85 2.58 9.30 5.87
C ALA A 85 3.49 9.50 4.65
N THR A 86 3.77 8.42 3.92
CA THR A 86 4.57 8.49 2.70
C THR A 86 3.88 9.35 1.65
N ALA A 87 2.59 9.13 1.41
CA ALA A 87 1.82 9.89 0.44
C ALA A 87 1.78 11.38 0.79
N GLU A 88 1.56 11.70 2.06
CA GLU A 88 1.58 13.08 2.55
C GLU A 88 2.94 13.74 2.27
N ALA A 89 4.01 13.05 2.62
CA ALA A 89 5.35 13.60 2.52
C ALA A 89 5.80 13.86 1.08
N VAL A 90 5.41 12.98 0.14
CA VAL A 90 5.78 13.15 -1.27
C VAL A 90 4.74 13.96 -2.06
N GLY A 91 3.67 14.41 -1.41
CA GLY A 91 2.67 15.27 -2.05
C GLY A 91 1.77 14.55 -3.05
N THR A 92 1.43 13.31 -2.77
CA THR A 92 0.54 12.51 -3.61
C THR A 92 -0.64 11.98 -2.80
N VAL A 93 -1.47 11.14 -3.40
CA VAL A 93 -2.62 10.53 -2.72
C VAL A 93 -2.33 9.07 -2.41
N PHE A 94 -2.89 8.61 -1.29
CA PHE A 94 -2.91 7.21 -0.91
C PHE A 94 -4.27 6.64 -1.31
N ILE A 95 -4.28 5.66 -2.21
CA ILE A 95 -5.49 5.02 -2.68
C ILE A 95 -5.66 3.70 -1.94
N THR A 96 -6.78 3.57 -1.23
CA THR A 96 -7.06 2.38 -0.44
C THR A 96 -8.53 2.00 -0.53
N ALA A 97 -8.81 0.69 -0.45
CA ALA A 97 -10.17 0.16 -0.35
C ALA A 97 -10.55 -0.18 1.10
N ASP A 98 -9.65 0.02 2.06
CA ASP A 98 -9.88 -0.26 3.47
C ASP A 98 -10.86 0.75 4.06
N GLU A 99 -12.10 0.30 4.35
CA GLU A 99 -13.16 1.18 4.86
C GLU A 99 -12.82 1.79 6.22
N THR A 100 -12.17 1.04 7.11
CA THR A 100 -11.79 1.56 8.42
C THR A 100 -10.78 2.69 8.27
N LEU A 101 -9.80 2.51 7.42
CA LEU A 101 -8.79 3.53 7.15
C LEU A 101 -9.41 4.77 6.50
N LEU A 102 -10.33 4.58 5.56
CA LEU A 102 -11.04 5.67 4.91
C LEU A 102 -11.89 6.46 5.90
N GLN A 103 -12.56 5.79 6.84
CA GLN A 103 -13.33 6.46 7.89
C GLN A 103 -12.43 7.33 8.76
N ARG A 104 -11.24 6.87 9.08
CA ARG A 104 -10.31 7.58 9.96
C ARG A 104 -9.56 8.71 9.27
N LEU A 105 -9.14 8.51 8.02
CA LEU A 105 -8.25 9.44 7.32
C LEU A 105 -8.86 10.13 6.10
N GLY A 106 -10.03 9.74 5.63
CA GLY A 106 -10.61 10.28 4.40
C GLY A 106 -10.79 11.80 4.42
N HIS A 107 -11.01 12.39 5.59
CA HIS A 107 -11.18 13.84 5.75
C HIS A 107 -9.88 14.63 5.49
N LEU A 108 -8.74 13.95 5.47
CA LEU A 108 -7.45 14.62 5.27
C LEU A 108 -7.18 14.99 3.80
N GLY A 109 -7.97 14.45 2.88
CA GLY A 109 -7.89 14.80 1.46
C GLY A 109 -6.94 13.99 0.63
N TRP A 110 -5.84 13.48 1.21
CA TRP A 110 -4.89 12.68 0.43
C TRP A 110 -5.09 11.16 0.57
N VAL A 111 -6.07 10.73 1.34
CA VAL A 111 -6.45 9.31 1.47
C VAL A 111 -7.78 9.14 0.78
N GLN A 112 -7.82 8.39 -0.29
CA GLN A 112 -8.98 8.33 -1.18
C GLN A 112 -9.34 6.89 -1.56
N ARG A 113 -10.62 6.72 -1.94
CA ARG A 113 -11.11 5.47 -2.51
C ARG A 113 -10.57 5.29 -3.91
N PRO A 114 -10.45 4.03 -4.39
CA PRO A 114 -10.13 3.80 -5.80
C PRO A 114 -11.18 4.49 -6.69
N GLY A 115 -10.70 5.31 -7.63
CA GLY A 115 -11.54 5.95 -8.62
C GLY A 115 -11.66 5.03 -9.84
N ILE A 116 -12.74 4.33 -9.95
CA ILE A 116 -12.95 3.36 -11.03
C ILE A 116 -13.92 3.92 -12.06
#